data_ed6a391ed49703ba80346f5157051085
#
_entry.id   ed6a391ed49703ba80346f5157051085
#
_cell.length_a   1.000
_cell.length_b   1.000
_cell.length_c   1.000
_cell.angle_alpha   90.00
_cell.angle_beta   90.00
_cell.angle_gamma   90.00
#
_symmetry.space_group_name_H-M   'P 1'
#
loop_
_entity.id
_entity.type
_entity.pdbx_description
1 polymer ?
#
loop_
_entity_poly.entity_id
_entity_poly.type
_entity_poly.pdbx_seq_one_letter_code
_entity_poly.pdbx_strand_id
1 'polypeptide(L)'
;DLCVEFKTMAGTVRAVDHLSYSLKKGEKLGIVGESGSGKSVSSLAMMQLIPNPPGKVTGGRILYRGNDLVQLSEREMQKIRGNEISMIFQEPMTSLNPIIRCGKQIAESLRLHRGMKKKEAMEEVIRMMEAVGIANPAARAYEYPHQMSGGMRQRVMIAMALACQPQILIADEPTTALDVTIQAQILDLIRDLNQSMNTSVVFITHDLGVVSELCDTVMVMYNGRMVEKASAKDIFEEPLHPYTQGLLSAIPRITKERAPLSTIEGMVPNPTEYIEGCRFCPRCPKATE
;
A
#
# COMPACT_ATOMS: atom_id res chain seq x y z
N ASP A 1 -16.98 -5.97 4.44
CA ASP A 1 -16.98 -7.09 5.42
C ASP A 1 -16.03 -8.19 4.97
N LEU A 2 -14.82 -7.75 4.52
CA LEU A 2 -13.78 -8.62 3.97
C LEU A 2 -13.14 -9.45 5.08
N CYS A 3 -12.99 -10.77 4.83
CA CYS A 3 -12.26 -11.70 5.68
C CYS A 3 -11.21 -12.46 4.88
N VAL A 4 -9.97 -12.51 5.38
CA VAL A 4 -8.85 -13.25 4.78
C VAL A 4 -8.17 -14.10 5.85
N GLU A 5 -8.04 -15.38 5.57
CA GLU A 5 -7.44 -16.37 6.48
C GLU A 5 -6.27 -17.09 5.83
N PHE A 6 -5.29 -17.43 6.65
CA PHE A 6 -4.15 -18.27 6.25
C PHE A 6 -4.10 -19.51 7.13
N LYS A 7 -4.04 -20.69 6.50
CA LYS A 7 -3.85 -21.96 7.19
C LYS A 7 -2.35 -22.20 7.42
N THR A 8 -1.92 -22.18 8.65
CA THR A 8 -0.53 -22.43 9.06
C THR A 8 -0.43 -23.72 9.89
N MET A 9 0.77 -24.20 10.13
CA MET A 9 1.01 -25.34 11.03
C MET A 9 0.58 -25.06 12.48
N ALA A 10 0.63 -23.78 12.90
CA ALA A 10 0.24 -23.32 14.24
C ALA A 10 -1.25 -23.04 14.39
N GLY A 11 -2.03 -23.14 13.30
CA GLY A 11 -3.47 -22.83 13.30
C GLY A 11 -3.89 -21.88 12.19
N THR A 12 -5.13 -21.43 12.23
CA THR A 12 -5.68 -20.48 11.27
C THR A 12 -5.43 -19.04 11.75
N VAL A 13 -4.72 -18.28 10.91
CA VAL A 13 -4.47 -16.85 11.11
C VAL A 13 -5.54 -16.05 10.40
N ARG A 14 -6.31 -15.23 11.12
CA ARG A 14 -7.26 -14.26 10.54
C ARG A 14 -6.56 -12.94 10.27
N ALA A 15 -5.90 -12.86 9.13
CA ALA A 15 -5.10 -11.70 8.75
C ALA A 15 -5.94 -10.45 8.44
N VAL A 16 -7.16 -10.62 7.93
CA VAL A 16 -8.18 -9.58 7.79
C VAL A 16 -9.49 -10.15 8.33
N ASP A 17 -10.15 -9.40 9.19
CA ASP A 17 -11.34 -9.85 9.90
C ASP A 17 -12.40 -8.74 9.91
N HIS A 18 -13.47 -8.94 9.14
CA HIS A 18 -14.61 -8.04 8.99
C HIS A 18 -14.22 -6.59 8.61
N LEU A 19 -13.26 -6.43 7.69
CA LEU A 19 -12.82 -5.12 7.23
C LEU A 19 -13.81 -4.53 6.22
N SER A 20 -14.31 -3.33 6.51
CA SER A 20 -15.22 -2.58 5.63
C SER A 20 -14.80 -1.13 5.51
N TYR A 21 -14.54 -0.66 4.29
CA TYR A 21 -14.30 0.74 3.99
C TYR A 21 -14.68 1.07 2.55
N SER A 22 -14.72 2.35 2.24
CA SER A 22 -14.92 2.85 0.88
C SER A 22 -13.83 3.85 0.53
N LEU A 23 -13.43 3.88 -0.73
CA LEU A 23 -12.51 4.85 -1.32
C LEU A 23 -13.28 5.69 -2.35
N LYS A 24 -13.29 7.00 -2.17
CA LYS A 24 -13.92 7.91 -3.11
C LYS A 24 -12.97 8.20 -4.28
N LYS A 25 -13.53 8.62 -5.40
CA LYS A 25 -12.73 9.03 -6.56
C LYS A 25 -11.82 10.21 -6.21
N GLY A 26 -10.54 10.08 -6.50
CA GLY A 26 -9.51 11.08 -6.20
C GLY A 26 -9.09 11.15 -4.73
N GLU A 27 -9.69 10.35 -3.84
CA GLU A 27 -9.35 10.31 -2.41
C GLU A 27 -7.97 9.67 -2.19
N LYS A 28 -7.21 10.22 -1.24
CA LYS A 28 -5.99 9.62 -0.71
C LYS A 28 -6.28 9.04 0.69
N LEU A 29 -6.43 7.71 0.76
CA LEU A 29 -6.66 6.97 1.99
C LEU A 29 -5.34 6.43 2.53
N GLY A 30 -4.94 6.87 3.72
CA GLY A 30 -3.84 6.29 4.48
C GLY A 30 -4.31 5.07 5.27
N ILE A 31 -3.60 3.95 5.19
CA ILE A 31 -3.81 2.77 6.03
C ILE A 31 -2.60 2.59 6.92
N VAL A 32 -2.78 2.71 8.22
CA VAL A 32 -1.69 2.67 9.21
C VAL A 32 -1.92 1.60 10.27
N GLY A 33 -0.87 1.20 10.97
CA GLY A 33 -0.89 0.21 12.04
C GLY A 33 0.43 -0.55 12.13
N GLU A 34 0.61 -1.30 13.22
CA GLU A 34 1.82 -2.13 13.43
C GLU A 34 1.99 -3.19 12.33
N SER A 35 3.21 -3.74 12.21
CA SER A 35 3.49 -4.87 11.32
C SER A 35 2.56 -6.06 11.67
N GLY A 36 2.07 -6.76 10.65
CA GLY A 36 1.13 -7.87 10.84
C GLY A 36 -0.33 -7.45 11.10
N SER A 37 -0.67 -6.16 11.10
CA SER A 37 -2.06 -5.71 11.32
C SER A 37 -3.02 -5.98 10.15
N GLY A 38 -2.56 -6.55 9.03
CA GLY A 38 -3.41 -6.93 7.89
C GLY A 38 -3.46 -5.93 6.73
N LYS A 39 -2.72 -4.81 6.80
CA LYS A 39 -2.71 -3.73 5.78
C LYS A 39 -2.43 -4.26 4.37
N SER A 40 -1.25 -4.82 4.16
CA SER A 40 -0.83 -5.36 2.86
C SER A 40 -1.72 -6.51 2.40
N VAL A 41 -2.18 -7.36 3.34
CA VAL A 41 -3.08 -8.47 3.02
C VAL A 41 -4.42 -7.98 2.46
N SER A 42 -4.98 -6.89 3.02
CA SER A 42 -6.22 -6.30 2.50
C SER A 42 -6.06 -5.79 1.06
N SER A 43 -4.92 -5.22 0.72
CA SER A 43 -4.60 -4.74 -0.63
C SER A 43 -4.31 -5.90 -1.61
N LEU A 44 -3.59 -6.92 -1.17
CA LEU A 44 -3.40 -8.13 -1.97
C LEU A 44 -4.71 -8.86 -2.26
N ALA A 45 -5.67 -8.85 -1.32
CA ALA A 45 -7.00 -9.39 -1.54
C ALA A 45 -7.76 -8.62 -2.64
N MET A 46 -7.64 -7.27 -2.67
CA MET A 46 -8.22 -6.44 -3.71
C MET A 46 -7.68 -6.79 -5.10
N MET A 47 -6.41 -7.15 -5.17
CA MET A 47 -5.74 -7.55 -6.41
C MET A 47 -5.89 -9.05 -6.73
N GLN A 48 -6.60 -9.83 -5.90
CA GLN A 48 -6.61 -11.30 -5.97
C GLN A 48 -5.19 -11.91 -6.02
N LEU A 49 -4.27 -11.36 -5.22
CA LEU A 49 -2.87 -11.82 -5.14
C LEU A 49 -2.58 -12.57 -3.85
N ILE A 50 -3.60 -12.95 -3.08
CA ILE A 50 -3.43 -13.81 -1.92
C ILE A 50 -2.99 -15.19 -2.39
N PRO A 51 -1.81 -15.69 -1.97
CA PRO A 51 -1.33 -17.01 -2.37
C PRO A 51 -2.27 -18.10 -1.81
N ASN A 52 -2.83 -18.92 -2.66
CA ASN A 52 -3.74 -19.99 -2.29
C ASN A 52 -3.24 -21.34 -2.83
N PRO A 53 -2.81 -22.30 -1.98
CA PRO A 53 -2.62 -22.20 -0.53
C PRO A 53 -1.42 -21.33 -0.14
N PRO A 54 -1.26 -20.83 1.12
CA PRO A 54 -2.05 -21.16 2.32
C PRO A 54 -3.21 -20.19 2.61
N GLY A 55 -3.29 -19.04 1.89
CA GLY A 55 -4.25 -17.98 2.15
C GLY A 55 -5.55 -18.14 1.36
N LYS A 56 -6.64 -17.59 1.88
CA LYS A 56 -7.94 -17.57 1.20
C LYS A 56 -8.78 -16.39 1.67
N VAL A 57 -9.50 -15.75 0.74
CA VAL A 57 -10.62 -14.85 1.06
C VAL A 57 -11.79 -15.77 1.49
N THR A 58 -12.19 -15.67 2.76
CA THR A 58 -13.21 -16.55 3.36
C THR A 58 -14.58 -15.89 3.47
N GLY A 59 -14.65 -14.56 3.32
CA GLY A 59 -15.90 -13.81 3.40
C GLY A 59 -15.79 -12.40 2.87
N GLY A 60 -16.97 -11.78 2.70
CA GLY A 60 -17.09 -10.40 2.23
C GLY A 60 -17.00 -10.26 0.72
N ARG A 61 -16.91 -9.01 0.27
CA ARG A 61 -16.85 -8.64 -1.14
C ARG A 61 -16.02 -7.37 -1.33
N ILE A 62 -15.42 -7.21 -2.51
CA ILE A 62 -14.65 -6.03 -2.89
C ILE A 62 -15.30 -5.45 -4.15
N LEU A 63 -16.04 -4.37 -4.00
CA LEU A 63 -16.79 -3.78 -5.09
C LEU A 63 -15.96 -2.72 -5.81
N TYR A 64 -15.78 -2.92 -7.11
CA TYR A 64 -15.20 -1.93 -8.02
C TYR A 64 -16.13 -1.73 -9.21
N ARG A 65 -16.64 -0.49 -9.39
CA ARG A 65 -17.62 -0.16 -10.44
C ARG A 65 -18.82 -1.11 -10.50
N GLY A 66 -19.32 -1.55 -9.34
CA GLY A 66 -20.44 -2.46 -9.22
C GLY A 66 -20.10 -3.95 -9.37
N ASN A 67 -18.88 -4.31 -9.78
CA ASN A 67 -18.43 -5.68 -9.88
C ASN A 67 -17.71 -6.10 -8.60
N ASP A 68 -17.96 -7.33 -8.14
CA ASP A 68 -17.23 -7.91 -7.01
C ASP A 68 -15.92 -8.53 -7.50
N LEU A 69 -14.81 -7.87 -7.19
CA LEU A 69 -13.47 -8.33 -7.60
C LEU A 69 -13.14 -9.74 -7.11
N VAL A 70 -13.70 -10.16 -5.95
CA VAL A 70 -13.44 -11.50 -5.38
C VAL A 70 -14.00 -12.61 -6.27
N GLN A 71 -15.07 -12.33 -7.03
CA GLN A 71 -15.76 -13.29 -7.89
C GLN A 71 -15.26 -13.31 -9.34
N LEU A 72 -14.41 -12.35 -9.72
CA LEU A 72 -13.90 -12.27 -11.09
C LEU A 72 -12.94 -13.41 -11.40
N SER A 73 -12.99 -13.90 -12.63
CA SER A 73 -12.03 -14.86 -13.15
C SER A 73 -10.66 -14.21 -13.33
N GLU A 74 -9.59 -15.02 -13.38
CA GLU A 74 -8.24 -14.54 -13.63
C GLU A 74 -8.13 -13.72 -14.93
N ARG A 75 -8.84 -14.11 -15.99
CA ARG A 75 -8.87 -13.36 -17.27
C ARG A 75 -9.50 -11.97 -17.13
N GLU A 76 -10.49 -11.83 -16.28
CA GLU A 76 -11.13 -10.53 -15.98
C GLU A 76 -10.21 -9.68 -15.11
N MET A 77 -9.60 -10.26 -14.09
CA MET A 77 -8.65 -9.57 -13.23
C MET A 77 -7.40 -9.10 -14.00
N GLN A 78 -6.92 -9.85 -14.97
CA GLN A 78 -5.82 -9.42 -15.85
C GLN A 78 -6.12 -8.13 -16.62
N LYS A 79 -7.38 -7.83 -16.93
CA LYS A 79 -7.76 -6.57 -17.58
C LYS A 79 -7.76 -5.39 -16.61
N ILE A 80 -7.91 -5.66 -15.32
CA ILE A 80 -7.99 -4.66 -14.25
C ILE A 80 -6.59 -4.36 -13.68
N ARG A 81 -5.80 -5.42 -13.39
CA ARG A 81 -4.46 -5.29 -12.82
C ARG A 81 -3.52 -4.55 -13.77
N GLY A 82 -2.85 -3.52 -13.25
CA GLY A 82 -1.92 -2.68 -14.01
C GLY A 82 -2.58 -1.72 -15.00
N ASN A 83 -3.89 -1.82 -15.23
CA ASN A 83 -4.66 -0.94 -16.10
C ASN A 83 -5.58 0.01 -15.30
N GLU A 84 -6.52 -0.55 -14.55
CA GLU A 84 -7.49 0.23 -13.76
C GLU A 84 -7.07 0.35 -12.30
N ILE A 85 -6.49 -0.72 -11.74
CA ILE A 85 -5.93 -0.77 -10.40
C ILE A 85 -4.49 -1.23 -10.51
N SER A 86 -3.56 -0.42 -10.01
CA SER A 86 -2.13 -0.74 -9.96
C SER A 86 -1.62 -0.77 -8.53
N MET A 87 -0.53 -1.49 -8.32
CA MET A 87 0.09 -1.62 -7.00
C MET A 87 1.60 -1.39 -7.08
N ILE A 88 2.11 -0.58 -6.17
CA ILE A 88 3.52 -0.45 -5.83
C ILE A 88 3.75 -1.36 -4.63
N PHE A 89 4.59 -2.38 -4.79
CA PHE A 89 4.89 -3.36 -3.75
C PHE A 89 5.99 -2.85 -2.81
N GLN A 90 6.00 -3.38 -1.60
CA GLN A 90 6.94 -3.00 -0.54
C GLN A 90 8.41 -3.19 -0.93
N GLU A 91 8.74 -4.26 -1.68
CA GLU A 91 10.12 -4.57 -2.04
C GLU A 91 10.38 -4.46 -3.55
N PRO A 92 11.15 -3.43 -4.00
CA PRO A 92 11.51 -3.29 -5.42
C PRO A 92 12.38 -4.42 -5.94
N MET A 93 13.14 -5.08 -5.04
CA MET A 93 14.07 -6.16 -5.41
C MET A 93 13.35 -7.43 -5.89
N THR A 94 12.19 -7.71 -5.32
CA THR A 94 11.38 -8.88 -5.66
C THR A 94 10.33 -8.58 -6.73
N SER A 95 9.97 -7.31 -6.90
CA SER A 95 8.93 -6.86 -7.83
C SER A 95 9.41 -6.73 -9.27
N LEU A 96 10.71 -6.42 -9.48
CA LEU A 96 11.30 -6.34 -10.81
C LEU A 96 11.97 -7.66 -11.19
N ASN A 97 11.66 -8.16 -12.38
CA ASN A 97 12.32 -9.37 -12.90
C ASN A 97 13.80 -9.07 -13.23
N PRO A 98 14.78 -9.72 -12.55
CA PRO A 98 16.20 -9.37 -12.67
C PRO A 98 16.81 -9.68 -14.04
N ILE A 99 16.21 -10.56 -14.83
CA ILE A 99 16.69 -10.98 -16.16
C ILE A 99 16.00 -10.26 -17.30
N ILE A 100 15.08 -9.33 -17.01
CA ILE A 100 14.38 -8.52 -18.02
C ILE A 100 14.80 -7.04 -17.84
N ARG A 101 15.09 -6.36 -18.96
CA ARG A 101 15.44 -4.93 -18.95
C ARG A 101 14.30 -4.08 -18.41
N CYS A 102 14.62 -3.05 -17.64
CA CYS A 102 13.62 -2.22 -16.93
C CYS A 102 12.59 -1.60 -17.89
N GLY A 103 13.03 -0.99 -18.97
CA GLY A 103 12.11 -0.42 -19.96
C GLY A 103 11.20 -1.45 -20.62
N LYS A 104 11.66 -2.70 -20.79
CA LYS A 104 10.82 -3.77 -21.34
C LYS A 104 9.70 -4.17 -20.39
N GLN A 105 9.96 -4.15 -19.07
CA GLN A 105 8.95 -4.46 -18.06
C GLN A 105 7.85 -3.38 -18.02
N ILE A 106 8.22 -2.09 -18.09
CA ILE A 106 7.25 -0.99 -18.18
C ILE A 106 6.45 -1.09 -19.50
N ALA A 107 7.13 -1.33 -20.62
CA ALA A 107 6.52 -1.44 -21.95
C ALA A 107 5.51 -2.59 -22.05
N GLU A 108 5.65 -3.63 -21.25
CA GLU A 108 4.73 -4.77 -21.24
C GLU A 108 3.30 -4.35 -20.91
N SER A 109 3.11 -3.56 -19.84
CA SER A 109 1.79 -3.03 -19.45
C SER A 109 1.18 -2.16 -20.56
N LEU A 110 1.95 -1.28 -21.17
CA LEU A 110 1.51 -0.42 -22.27
C LEU A 110 1.07 -1.24 -23.50
N ARG A 111 1.81 -2.27 -23.83
CA ARG A 111 1.49 -3.13 -24.97
C ARG A 111 0.29 -4.01 -24.72
N LEU A 112 0.16 -4.53 -23.50
CA LEU A 112 -0.94 -5.42 -23.10
C LEU A 112 -2.26 -4.65 -23.00
N HIS A 113 -2.26 -3.51 -22.33
CA HIS A 113 -3.48 -2.80 -21.97
C HIS A 113 -3.83 -1.63 -22.90
N ARG A 114 -2.82 -0.99 -23.53
CA ARG A 114 -3.02 0.14 -24.43
C ARG A 114 -2.86 -0.24 -25.91
N GLY A 115 -2.46 -1.49 -26.21
CA GLY A 115 -2.28 -1.96 -27.58
C GLY A 115 -1.13 -1.29 -28.32
N MET A 116 -0.22 -0.60 -27.63
CA MET A 116 0.89 0.14 -28.22
C MET A 116 1.86 -0.78 -28.96
N LYS A 117 2.36 -0.34 -30.11
CA LYS A 117 3.44 -1.02 -30.84
C LYS A 117 4.75 -0.88 -30.07
N LYS A 118 5.70 -1.79 -30.31
CA LYS A 118 6.97 -1.86 -29.55
C LYS A 118 7.74 -0.53 -29.53
N LYS A 119 7.80 0.19 -30.64
CA LYS A 119 8.52 1.48 -30.75
C LYS A 119 7.81 2.57 -29.93
N GLU A 120 6.52 2.71 -30.13
CA GLU A 120 5.66 3.66 -29.43
C GLU A 120 5.69 3.43 -27.91
N ALA A 121 5.55 2.16 -27.46
CA ALA A 121 5.64 1.82 -26.04
C ALA A 121 7.01 2.20 -25.45
N MET A 122 8.12 2.04 -26.19
CA MET A 122 9.44 2.41 -25.70
C MET A 122 9.63 3.93 -25.61
N GLU A 123 9.06 4.68 -26.53
CA GLU A 123 9.06 6.15 -26.46
C GLU A 123 8.27 6.64 -25.23
N GLU A 124 7.13 6.00 -24.93
CA GLU A 124 6.36 6.29 -23.72
C GLU A 124 7.10 5.90 -22.44
N VAL A 125 7.76 4.74 -22.43
CA VAL A 125 8.62 4.31 -21.31
C VAL A 125 9.67 5.35 -20.98
N ILE A 126 10.35 5.91 -21.98
CA ILE A 126 11.38 6.94 -21.77
C ILE A 126 10.76 8.19 -21.13
N ARG A 127 9.59 8.64 -21.61
CA ARG A 127 8.85 9.77 -21.01
C ARG A 127 8.46 9.49 -19.56
N MET A 128 7.98 8.28 -19.27
CA MET A 128 7.61 7.91 -17.92
C MET A 128 8.80 7.82 -16.96
N MET A 129 9.91 7.25 -17.42
CA MET A 129 11.16 7.19 -16.64
C MET A 129 11.71 8.60 -16.36
N GLU A 130 11.56 9.53 -17.32
CA GLU A 130 11.89 10.95 -17.11
C GLU A 130 10.96 11.60 -16.07
N ALA A 131 9.65 11.39 -16.18
CA ALA A 131 8.64 11.92 -15.26
C ALA A 131 8.87 11.46 -13.81
N VAL A 132 9.34 10.23 -13.60
CA VAL A 132 9.72 9.73 -12.25
C VAL A 132 11.14 10.17 -11.83
N GLY A 133 11.81 11.03 -12.61
CA GLY A 133 13.11 11.60 -12.28
C GLY A 133 14.29 10.63 -12.44
N ILE A 134 14.23 9.68 -13.37
CA ILE A 134 15.38 8.83 -13.73
C ILE A 134 16.28 9.61 -14.71
N ALA A 135 17.52 9.87 -14.31
CA ALA A 135 18.50 10.53 -15.17
C ALA A 135 18.89 9.62 -16.36
N ASN A 136 19.02 10.22 -17.55
CA ASN A 136 19.35 9.52 -18.81
C ASN A 136 18.40 8.33 -19.11
N PRO A 137 17.08 8.55 -19.16
CA PRO A 137 16.08 7.47 -19.23
C PRO A 137 16.22 6.63 -20.50
N ALA A 138 16.66 7.22 -21.60
CA ALA A 138 16.88 6.51 -22.88
C ALA A 138 17.94 5.40 -22.77
N ALA A 139 19.02 5.61 -22.01
CA ALA A 139 20.02 4.58 -21.76
C ALA A 139 19.53 3.60 -20.69
N ARG A 140 18.99 4.12 -19.59
CA ARG A 140 18.53 3.35 -18.42
C ARG A 140 17.41 2.38 -18.75
N ALA A 141 16.54 2.67 -19.71
CA ALA A 141 15.49 1.76 -20.18
C ALA A 141 16.05 0.42 -20.68
N TYR A 142 17.29 0.38 -21.14
CA TYR A 142 17.95 -0.84 -21.65
C TYR A 142 18.76 -1.58 -20.58
N GLU A 143 18.88 -1.03 -19.38
CA GLU A 143 19.58 -1.67 -18.26
C GLU A 143 18.68 -2.68 -17.53
N TYR A 144 19.35 -3.59 -16.82
CA TYR A 144 18.70 -4.57 -15.93
C TYR A 144 18.57 -4.01 -14.51
N PRO A 145 17.63 -4.52 -13.70
CA PRO A 145 17.45 -4.04 -12.34
C PRO A 145 18.72 -4.04 -11.47
N HIS A 146 19.59 -5.05 -11.62
CA HIS A 146 20.84 -5.15 -10.86
C HIS A 146 21.88 -4.07 -11.21
N GLN A 147 21.73 -3.38 -12.34
CA GLN A 147 22.60 -2.27 -12.77
C GLN A 147 22.12 -0.90 -12.22
N MET A 148 21.00 -0.88 -11.47
CA MET A 148 20.37 0.32 -10.92
C MET A 148 20.51 0.37 -9.41
N SER A 149 20.58 1.58 -8.84
CA SER A 149 20.49 1.80 -7.40
C SER A 149 19.10 1.43 -6.85
N GLY A 150 18.97 1.25 -5.54
CA GLY A 150 17.70 0.97 -4.88
C GLY A 150 16.62 2.01 -5.22
N GLY A 151 16.93 3.29 -5.09
CA GLY A 151 16.03 4.39 -5.44
C GLY A 151 15.65 4.43 -6.93
N MET A 152 16.58 4.08 -7.84
CA MET A 152 16.24 3.97 -9.27
C MET A 152 15.28 2.82 -9.54
N ARG A 153 15.47 1.65 -8.91
CA ARG A 153 14.55 0.51 -9.03
C ARG A 153 13.15 0.86 -8.52
N GLN A 154 13.07 1.58 -7.40
CA GLN A 154 11.81 2.09 -6.87
C GLN A 154 11.10 2.99 -7.89
N ARG A 155 11.82 3.94 -8.50
CA ARG A 155 11.28 4.82 -9.55
C ARG A 155 10.82 4.04 -10.78
N VAL A 156 11.54 3.01 -11.19
CA VAL A 156 11.12 2.10 -12.28
C VAL A 156 9.82 1.38 -11.92
N MET A 157 9.70 0.87 -10.69
CA MET A 157 8.48 0.22 -10.21
C MET A 157 7.28 1.20 -10.17
N ILE A 158 7.51 2.43 -9.74
CA ILE A 158 6.49 3.48 -9.79
C ILE A 158 6.08 3.80 -11.23
N ALA A 159 7.05 3.98 -12.15
CA ALA A 159 6.78 4.19 -13.57
C ALA A 159 5.94 3.03 -14.15
N MET A 160 6.26 1.80 -13.78
CA MET A 160 5.52 0.61 -14.21
C MET A 160 4.07 0.61 -13.67
N ALA A 161 3.88 0.94 -12.41
CA ALA A 161 2.55 1.01 -11.80
C ALA A 161 1.67 2.10 -12.42
N LEU A 162 2.28 3.18 -12.90
CA LEU A 162 1.58 4.34 -13.47
C LEU A 162 1.45 4.29 -15.00
N ALA A 163 2.08 3.31 -15.66
CA ALA A 163 2.17 3.21 -17.10
C ALA A 163 0.81 3.30 -17.81
N CYS A 164 -0.22 2.70 -17.25
CA CYS A 164 -1.57 2.72 -17.79
C CYS A 164 -2.49 3.76 -17.16
N GLN A 165 -1.97 4.74 -16.41
CA GLN A 165 -2.76 5.79 -15.76
C GLN A 165 -3.95 5.20 -14.99
N PRO A 166 -3.70 4.43 -13.91
CA PRO A 166 -4.72 3.70 -13.21
C PRO A 166 -5.72 4.63 -12.50
N GLN A 167 -6.94 4.15 -12.28
CA GLN A 167 -7.95 4.86 -11.48
C GLN A 167 -7.67 4.76 -9.98
N ILE A 168 -7.06 3.64 -9.57
CA ILE A 168 -6.65 3.38 -8.17
C ILE A 168 -5.18 2.96 -8.17
N LEU A 169 -4.39 3.66 -7.37
CA LEU A 169 -3.01 3.29 -7.04
C LEU A 169 -2.94 2.80 -5.61
N ILE A 170 -2.50 1.58 -5.40
CA ILE A 170 -2.17 1.03 -4.10
C ILE A 170 -0.66 1.19 -3.92
N ALA A 171 -0.23 1.93 -2.91
CA ALA A 171 1.16 2.15 -2.58
C ALA A 171 1.46 1.48 -1.23
N ASP A 172 2.01 0.27 -1.28
CA ASP A 172 2.32 -0.52 -0.08
C ASP A 172 3.78 -0.26 0.33
N GLU A 173 3.95 0.55 1.36
CA GLU A 173 5.23 1.02 1.89
C GLU A 173 6.19 1.52 0.78
N PRO A 174 5.76 2.44 -0.08
CA PRO A 174 6.49 2.78 -1.31
C PRO A 174 7.82 3.49 -1.07
N THR A 175 8.10 3.90 0.16
CA THR A 175 9.31 4.64 0.55
C THR A 175 10.18 3.90 1.56
N THR A 176 9.83 2.69 1.93
CA THR A 176 10.62 1.88 2.87
C THR A 176 12.03 1.63 2.31
N ALA A 177 13.05 1.77 3.16
CA ALA A 177 14.47 1.64 2.82
C ALA A 177 15.04 2.68 1.83
N LEU A 178 14.37 3.83 1.67
CA LEU A 178 14.89 4.97 0.92
C LEU A 178 15.44 6.05 1.86
N ASP A 179 16.40 6.83 1.36
CA ASP A 179 16.82 8.03 2.07
C ASP A 179 15.72 9.11 2.04
N VAL A 180 15.74 10.01 3.02
CA VAL A 180 14.70 11.04 3.23
C VAL A 180 14.48 11.91 1.99
N THR A 181 15.54 12.21 1.24
CA THR A 181 15.45 13.04 0.03
C THR A 181 14.69 12.33 -1.08
N ILE A 182 15.00 11.06 -1.33
CA ILE A 182 14.30 10.25 -2.33
C ILE A 182 12.86 9.98 -1.90
N GLN A 183 12.63 9.74 -0.61
CA GLN A 183 11.28 9.59 -0.05
C GLN A 183 10.42 10.82 -0.38
N ALA A 184 10.89 12.03 -0.06
CA ALA A 184 10.16 13.26 -0.35
C ALA A 184 9.82 13.39 -1.84
N GLN A 185 10.78 13.15 -2.73
CA GLN A 185 10.56 13.20 -4.18
C GLN A 185 9.52 12.18 -4.68
N ILE A 186 9.45 10.99 -4.08
CA ILE A 186 8.44 9.99 -4.43
C ILE A 186 7.05 10.41 -3.93
N LEU A 187 6.95 10.97 -2.74
CA LEU A 187 5.70 11.47 -2.20
C LEU A 187 5.14 12.62 -3.03
N ASP A 188 6.01 13.56 -3.45
CA ASP A 188 5.62 14.64 -4.35
C ASP A 188 5.13 14.09 -5.70
N LEU A 189 5.83 13.12 -6.27
CA LEU A 189 5.40 12.46 -7.51
C LEU A 189 4.01 11.81 -7.37
N ILE A 190 3.73 11.09 -6.28
CA ILE A 190 2.43 10.48 -6.03
C ILE A 190 1.35 11.57 -5.87
N ARG A 191 1.66 12.67 -5.19
CA ARG A 191 0.77 13.83 -5.03
C ARG A 191 0.43 14.47 -6.38
N ASP A 192 1.43 14.75 -7.20
CA ASP A 192 1.26 15.37 -8.52
C ASP A 192 0.41 14.48 -9.45
N LEU A 193 0.64 13.18 -9.40
CA LEU A 193 -0.14 12.21 -10.18
C LEU A 193 -1.59 12.10 -9.71
N ASN A 194 -1.83 12.13 -8.40
CA ASN A 194 -3.20 12.18 -7.87
C ASN A 194 -3.92 13.43 -8.38
N GLN A 195 -3.27 14.60 -8.31
CA GLN A 195 -3.85 15.88 -8.73
C GLN A 195 -4.08 15.94 -10.26
N SER A 196 -3.09 15.55 -11.05
CA SER A 196 -3.14 15.67 -12.52
C SER A 196 -4.06 14.64 -13.19
N MET A 197 -4.16 13.43 -12.63
CA MET A 197 -4.92 12.31 -13.21
C MET A 197 -6.20 11.97 -12.44
N ASN A 198 -6.45 12.63 -11.30
CA ASN A 198 -7.55 12.30 -10.39
C ASN A 198 -7.57 10.81 -9.98
N THR A 199 -6.38 10.22 -9.84
CA THR A 199 -6.16 8.85 -9.40
C THR A 199 -6.42 8.75 -7.89
N SER A 200 -7.26 7.82 -7.46
CA SER A 200 -7.43 7.54 -6.02
C SER A 200 -6.21 6.78 -5.50
N VAL A 201 -5.76 7.08 -4.29
CA VAL A 201 -4.57 6.45 -3.71
C VAL A 201 -4.91 5.74 -2.40
N VAL A 202 -4.53 4.48 -2.29
CA VAL A 202 -4.45 3.74 -1.02
C VAL A 202 -3.00 3.70 -0.61
N PHE A 203 -2.64 4.45 0.42
CA PHE A 203 -1.26 4.60 0.88
C PHE A 203 -1.06 3.83 2.18
N ILE A 204 -0.32 2.72 2.12
CA ILE A 204 0.00 1.89 3.28
C ILE A 204 1.38 2.26 3.80
N THR A 205 1.48 2.62 5.06
CA THR A 205 2.75 2.93 5.70
C THR A 205 2.65 2.82 7.22
N HIS A 206 3.79 2.70 7.87
CA HIS A 206 3.93 2.88 9.31
C HIS A 206 4.38 4.31 9.69
N ASP A 207 4.72 5.14 8.70
CA ASP A 207 5.13 6.54 8.91
C ASP A 207 3.89 7.45 8.95
N LEU A 208 3.48 7.81 10.16
CA LEU A 208 2.34 8.68 10.41
C LEU A 208 2.60 10.12 9.95
N GLY A 209 3.86 10.57 9.91
CA GLY A 209 4.22 11.89 9.40
C GLY A 209 3.86 12.03 7.93
N VAL A 210 4.20 11.03 7.12
CA VAL A 210 3.84 10.97 5.70
C VAL A 210 2.33 10.97 5.51
N VAL A 211 1.61 10.20 6.33
CA VAL A 211 0.14 10.12 6.25
C VAL A 211 -0.53 11.44 6.56
N SER A 212 -0.03 12.18 7.57
CA SER A 212 -0.57 13.50 7.94
C SER A 212 -0.45 14.52 6.83
N GLU A 213 0.60 14.42 6.02
CA GLU A 213 0.90 15.36 4.94
C GLU A 213 0.21 15.01 3.62
N LEU A 214 0.07 13.71 3.33
CA LEU A 214 -0.38 13.22 2.02
C LEU A 214 -1.85 12.85 1.96
N CYS A 215 -2.42 12.27 3.05
CA CYS A 215 -3.71 11.61 3.01
C CYS A 215 -4.87 12.53 3.41
N ASP A 216 -6.04 12.33 2.78
CA ASP A 216 -7.28 13.02 3.14
C ASP A 216 -8.00 12.33 4.30
N THR A 217 -7.98 10.99 4.29
CA THR A 217 -8.60 10.10 5.28
C THR A 217 -7.58 9.10 5.77
N VAL A 218 -7.66 8.74 7.03
CA VAL A 218 -6.79 7.72 7.64
C VAL A 218 -7.62 6.60 8.25
N MET A 219 -7.20 5.38 7.98
CA MET A 219 -7.76 4.16 8.56
C MET A 219 -6.66 3.47 9.39
N VAL A 220 -6.94 3.28 10.67
CA VAL A 220 -6.04 2.62 11.61
C VAL A 220 -6.44 1.15 11.74
N MET A 221 -5.49 0.25 11.48
CA MET A 221 -5.69 -1.19 11.59
C MET A 221 -4.90 -1.79 12.74
N TYR A 222 -5.53 -2.69 13.48
CA TYR A 222 -4.91 -3.46 14.54
C TYR A 222 -5.36 -4.93 14.46
N ASN A 223 -4.40 -5.85 14.38
CA ASN A 223 -4.62 -7.29 14.37
C ASN A 223 -5.78 -7.74 13.46
N GLY A 224 -5.76 -7.31 12.19
CA GLY A 224 -6.72 -7.67 11.15
C GLY A 224 -8.02 -6.86 11.12
N ARG A 225 -8.26 -5.96 12.07
CA ARG A 225 -9.47 -5.13 12.14
C ARG A 225 -9.18 -3.65 11.99
N MET A 226 -10.13 -2.92 11.44
CA MET A 226 -10.15 -1.47 11.51
C MET A 226 -10.60 -1.06 12.91
N VAL A 227 -9.81 -0.24 13.59
CA VAL A 227 -10.12 0.27 14.95
C VAL A 227 -10.59 1.71 14.92
N GLU A 228 -10.13 2.50 13.93
CA GLU A 228 -10.55 3.88 13.76
C GLU A 228 -10.43 4.30 12.29
N LYS A 229 -11.34 5.15 11.81
CA LYS A 229 -11.26 5.80 10.50
C LYS A 229 -11.87 7.19 10.59
N ALA A 230 -11.09 8.21 10.24
CA ALA A 230 -11.55 9.60 10.21
C ALA A 230 -10.75 10.42 9.18
N SER A 231 -11.04 11.73 9.08
CA SER A 231 -10.16 12.62 8.33
C SER A 231 -8.74 12.61 8.91
N ALA A 232 -7.72 12.87 8.09
CA ALA A 232 -6.36 12.95 8.59
C ALA A 232 -6.28 13.95 9.75
N LYS A 233 -6.92 15.11 9.63
CA LYS A 233 -6.96 16.12 10.67
C LYS A 233 -7.48 15.55 12.00
N ASP A 234 -8.64 14.89 12.00
CA ASP A 234 -9.25 14.38 13.23
C ASP A 234 -8.42 13.27 13.88
N ILE A 235 -7.82 12.38 13.08
CA ILE A 235 -6.92 11.34 13.62
C ILE A 235 -5.71 11.95 14.33
N PHE A 236 -5.14 13.06 13.81
CA PHE A 236 -3.94 13.66 14.41
C PHE A 236 -4.24 14.65 15.53
N GLU A 237 -5.37 15.35 15.49
CA GLU A 237 -5.76 16.33 16.51
C GLU A 237 -6.55 15.72 17.66
N GLU A 238 -7.52 14.82 17.36
CA GLU A 238 -8.47 14.26 18.34
C GLU A 238 -8.67 12.74 18.17
N PRO A 239 -7.61 11.90 18.29
CA PRO A 239 -7.73 10.45 18.17
C PRO A 239 -8.63 9.89 19.27
N LEU A 240 -9.60 9.06 18.89
CA LEU A 240 -10.58 8.50 19.81
C LEU A 240 -10.16 7.15 20.39
N HIS A 241 -9.64 6.26 19.52
CA HIS A 241 -9.28 4.91 19.95
C HIS A 241 -7.95 4.89 20.72
N PRO A 242 -7.85 4.21 21.88
CA PRO A 242 -6.62 4.18 22.68
C PRO A 242 -5.38 3.68 21.92
N TYR A 243 -5.53 2.77 20.99
CA TYR A 243 -4.44 2.33 20.13
C TYR A 243 -3.92 3.46 19.21
N THR A 244 -4.83 4.25 18.60
CA THR A 244 -4.46 5.41 17.78
C THR A 244 -3.73 6.45 18.63
N GLN A 245 -4.22 6.71 19.85
CA GLN A 245 -3.56 7.59 20.82
C GLN A 245 -2.14 7.11 21.13
N GLY A 246 -1.98 5.81 21.36
CA GLY A 246 -0.69 5.18 21.60
C GLY A 246 0.28 5.30 20.41
N LEU A 247 -0.21 5.04 19.19
CA LEU A 247 0.60 5.20 17.97
C LEU A 247 1.10 6.64 17.79
N LEU A 248 0.22 7.63 17.98
CA LEU A 248 0.57 9.05 17.84
C LEU A 248 1.51 9.53 18.96
N SER A 249 1.37 9.02 20.16
CA SER A 249 2.27 9.34 21.28
C SER A 249 3.67 8.77 21.13
N ALA A 250 3.83 7.72 20.32
CA ALA A 250 5.12 7.11 20.01
C ALA A 250 5.91 7.88 18.93
N ILE A 251 5.30 8.87 18.25
CA ILE A 251 6.00 9.71 17.27
C ILE A 251 6.98 10.63 18.01
N PRO A 252 8.28 10.59 17.66
CA PRO A 252 9.26 11.49 18.26
C PRO A 252 8.90 12.96 17.98
N ARG A 253 8.69 13.75 19.02
CA ARG A 253 8.52 15.20 18.89
C ARG A 253 9.85 15.88 19.16
N ILE A 254 10.19 16.88 18.33
CA ILE A 254 11.34 17.73 18.58
C ILE A 254 10.98 18.66 19.75
N THR A 255 11.35 18.25 20.96
CA THR A 255 11.19 19.04 22.18
C THR A 255 12.57 19.44 22.71
N LYS A 256 12.62 20.57 23.44
CA LYS A 256 13.88 21.03 24.08
C LYS A 256 14.31 20.11 25.22
N GLU A 257 13.38 19.37 25.79
CA GLU A 257 13.63 18.43 26.90
C GLU A 257 13.66 17.00 26.36
N ARG A 258 14.64 16.20 26.81
CA ARG A 258 14.73 14.77 26.52
C ARG A 258 13.68 14.03 27.34
N ALA A 259 12.50 13.83 26.77
CA ALA A 259 11.50 12.91 27.34
C ALA A 259 11.73 11.49 26.80
N PRO A 260 11.54 10.45 27.62
CA PRO A 260 11.53 9.06 27.12
C PRO A 260 10.43 8.91 26.07
N LEU A 261 10.71 8.12 25.00
CA LEU A 261 9.69 7.82 23.99
C LEU A 261 8.55 7.04 24.62
N SER A 262 7.34 7.48 24.37
CA SER A 262 6.15 6.73 24.76
C SER A 262 6.04 5.48 23.88
N THR A 263 5.78 4.34 24.48
CA THR A 263 5.59 3.06 23.79
C THR A 263 4.25 2.47 24.17
N ILE A 264 3.64 1.72 23.25
CA ILE A 264 2.44 0.94 23.56
C ILE A 264 2.92 -0.31 24.30
N GLU A 265 2.54 -0.43 25.58
CA GLU A 265 2.93 -1.57 26.42
C GLU A 265 2.35 -2.89 25.90
N GLY A 266 3.05 -3.97 26.23
CA GLY A 266 2.68 -5.33 25.85
C GLY A 266 3.01 -5.70 24.40
N MET A 267 2.72 -6.94 24.05
CA MET A 267 2.95 -7.49 22.72
C MET A 267 1.63 -7.61 21.94
N VAL A 268 1.72 -7.52 20.60
CA VAL A 268 0.57 -7.84 19.74
C VAL A 268 0.15 -9.29 20.00
N PRO A 269 -1.13 -9.56 20.29
CA PRO A 269 -1.62 -10.91 20.49
C PRO A 269 -1.30 -11.82 19.30
N ASN A 270 -1.11 -13.11 19.60
CA ASN A 270 -0.86 -14.08 18.54
C ASN A 270 -2.05 -14.09 17.56
N PRO A 271 -1.84 -13.92 16.25
CA PRO A 271 -2.92 -13.85 15.26
C PRO A 271 -3.69 -15.18 15.09
N THR A 272 -3.24 -16.28 15.70
CA THR A 272 -3.98 -17.53 15.79
C THR A 272 -4.98 -17.54 16.96
N GLU A 273 -4.82 -16.63 17.93
CA GLU A 273 -5.71 -16.51 19.08
C GLU A 273 -6.91 -15.63 18.72
N TYR A 274 -8.10 -16.15 18.95
CA TYR A 274 -9.32 -15.37 18.78
C TYR A 274 -9.62 -14.60 20.05
N ILE A 275 -9.60 -13.26 19.94
CA ILE A 275 -10.01 -12.37 21.01
C ILE A 275 -11.43 -11.91 20.71
N GLU A 276 -12.35 -12.21 21.58
CA GLU A 276 -13.72 -11.73 21.52
C GLU A 276 -13.77 -10.23 21.84
N GLY A 277 -14.59 -9.48 21.10
CA GLY A 277 -14.68 -8.03 21.24
C GLY A 277 -13.52 -7.26 20.64
N CYS A 278 -13.00 -6.29 21.36
CA CYS A 278 -11.90 -5.44 20.90
C CYS A 278 -10.57 -6.17 21.00
N ARG A 279 -9.89 -6.36 19.84
CA ARG A 279 -8.60 -7.06 19.78
C ARG A 279 -7.46 -6.31 20.50
N PHE A 280 -7.62 -5.02 20.75
CA PHE A 280 -6.65 -4.22 21.51
C PHE A 280 -6.86 -4.36 23.05
N CYS A 281 -7.95 -4.97 23.51
CA CYS A 281 -8.28 -5.09 24.93
C CYS A 281 -7.10 -5.54 25.82
N PRO A 282 -6.28 -6.54 25.47
CA PRO A 282 -5.13 -6.99 26.29
C PRO A 282 -4.04 -5.94 26.51
N ARG A 283 -3.99 -4.89 25.67
CA ARG A 283 -3.01 -3.78 25.75
C ARG A 283 -3.67 -2.44 26.03
N CYS A 284 -4.97 -2.42 26.20
CA CYS A 284 -5.73 -1.19 26.33
C CYS A 284 -5.67 -0.66 27.77
N PRO A 285 -5.14 0.54 28.03
CA PRO A 285 -5.12 1.13 29.37
C PRO A 285 -6.52 1.52 29.87
N LYS A 286 -7.53 1.51 28.99
CA LYS A 286 -8.93 1.82 29.29
C LYS A 286 -9.84 0.57 29.24
N ALA A 287 -9.25 -0.63 29.22
CA ALA A 287 -10.05 -1.86 29.26
C ALA A 287 -10.85 -1.94 30.57
N THR A 288 -12.12 -2.30 30.45
CA THR A 288 -13.00 -2.63 31.58
C THR A 288 -13.20 -4.15 31.62
N GLU A 289 -13.45 -4.68 32.81
CA GLU A 289 -13.78 -6.10 33.06
C GLU A 289 -15.02 -6.54 32.28
#